data_5bbf546a9092163462427f08aafab5eb
#
_entry.id   5bbf546a9092163462427f08aafab5eb
#
_cell.length_a   1.000
_cell.length_b   1.000
_cell.length_c   1.000
_cell.angle_alpha   90.00
_cell.angle_beta   90.00
_cell.angle_gamma   90.00
#
_symmetry.space_group_name_H-M   'P 1'
#
loop_
_entity.id
_entity.type
_entity.pdbx_description
1 polymer ?
#
loop_
_entity_poly.entity_id
_entity_poly.type
_entity_poly.pdbx_seq_one_letter_code
_entity_poly.pdbx_strand_id
1 'polypeptide(L)'
;MDRSLVAVLVATFTLRFSTGLTGTMLVYFLAEPEHGRLEVGALVVGIFAALFYLAELFLSPLFGLLSDRQGFHRVMQYGPLFGAVAVIITGFVPAMISEGQDADLGVLTVGLVTVGLVVIALTRVLEGASTAASVPSILGYIAQATADDEGLRGRVAARFELATIVGIGVGIGAAGPIWQMWDFVGLPRPFGFFLNGAFYLVSLAIFRWGVVAPERPAGPHHHPMYGVARYWKLVTTSHVWLLAPTWIAVNAALGLYATQSLFALVRTPDARFADQLLAGGIDPLQVTAGLVAAGVVFIAGILYWGNRFKDMRRTTIIFYGIIGGAVVVAAALALNYSRDLDGLLRLLLLVPLAGGLFVLAGATPAALGLLADISESYPDDRGAIMGLYSVFLAVGQILGALIGGAASEWMALTGILLATLVLLAIALLPLWHLRAYEHRFVPGPGGPQPPLPENV
;
A
#
# COMPACT_ATOMS: atom_id res chain seq x y z
N MET A 1 -12.43 23.62 11.78
CA MET A 1 -11.67 23.17 10.61
C MET A 1 -12.15 23.98 9.43
N ASP A 2 -11.25 24.64 8.72
CA ASP A 2 -11.56 25.45 7.55
C ASP A 2 -12.10 24.57 6.40
N ARG A 3 -12.93 25.17 5.51
CA ARG A 3 -13.52 24.48 4.35
C ARG A 3 -12.46 23.84 3.45
N SER A 4 -11.32 24.51 3.26
CA SER A 4 -10.20 24.00 2.46
C SER A 4 -9.59 22.74 3.04
N LEU A 5 -9.40 22.64 4.37
CA LEU A 5 -8.90 21.42 5.02
C LEU A 5 -9.89 20.26 4.89
N VAL A 6 -11.20 20.53 4.96
CA VAL A 6 -12.21 19.50 4.70
C VAL A 6 -12.13 19.03 3.25
N ALA A 7 -12.04 19.95 2.30
CA ALA A 7 -11.93 19.64 0.87
C ALA A 7 -10.68 18.78 0.59
N VAL A 8 -9.53 19.10 1.20
CA VAL A 8 -8.31 18.29 1.09
C VAL A 8 -8.54 16.87 1.57
N LEU A 9 -9.20 16.67 2.71
CA LEU A 9 -9.46 15.32 3.26
C LEU A 9 -10.43 14.52 2.37
N VAL A 10 -11.50 15.17 1.86
CA VAL A 10 -12.45 14.50 0.96
C VAL A 10 -11.79 14.17 -0.39
N ALA A 11 -11.00 15.08 -0.95
CA ALA A 11 -10.26 14.83 -2.18
C ALA A 11 -9.23 13.69 -2.00
N THR A 12 -8.55 13.66 -0.84
CA THR A 12 -7.63 12.57 -0.48
C THR A 12 -8.37 11.23 -0.40
N PHE A 13 -9.50 11.18 0.29
CA PHE A 13 -10.33 9.97 0.35
C PHE A 13 -10.70 9.48 -1.05
N THR A 14 -11.21 10.36 -1.92
CA THR A 14 -11.63 10.01 -3.29
C THR A 14 -10.44 9.55 -4.13
N LEU A 15 -9.28 10.22 -4.00
CA LEU A 15 -8.03 9.83 -4.66
C LEU A 15 -7.59 8.42 -4.23
N ARG A 16 -7.61 8.15 -2.93
CA ARG A 16 -7.19 6.86 -2.36
C ARG A 16 -8.18 5.74 -2.64
N PHE A 17 -9.46 6.05 -2.67
CA PHE A 17 -10.50 5.16 -3.18
C PHE A 17 -10.18 4.71 -4.60
N SER A 18 -9.90 5.67 -5.49
CA SER A 18 -9.53 5.37 -6.89
C SER A 18 -8.25 4.53 -6.97
N THR A 19 -7.24 4.80 -6.14
CA THR A 19 -5.99 4.03 -6.11
C THR A 19 -6.24 2.57 -5.70
N GLY A 20 -7.04 2.33 -4.64
CA GLY A 20 -7.41 0.99 -4.19
C GLY A 20 -8.25 0.23 -5.23
N LEU A 21 -9.19 0.95 -5.84
CA LEU A 21 -10.05 0.42 -6.90
C LEU A 21 -9.23 0.00 -8.13
N THR A 22 -8.31 0.87 -8.63
CA THR A 22 -7.46 0.53 -9.78
C THR A 22 -6.59 -0.68 -9.50
N GLY A 23 -5.88 -0.69 -8.35
CA GLY A 23 -4.98 -1.79 -8.02
C GLY A 23 -5.69 -3.14 -8.04
N THR A 24 -6.90 -3.20 -7.48
CA THR A 24 -7.70 -4.43 -7.41
C THR A 24 -8.30 -4.82 -8.77
N MET A 25 -8.91 -3.87 -9.50
CA MET A 25 -9.47 -4.14 -10.82
C MET A 25 -8.39 -4.56 -11.84
N LEU A 26 -7.18 -3.99 -11.75
CA LEU A 26 -6.08 -4.42 -12.62
C LEU A 26 -5.70 -5.88 -12.37
N VAL A 27 -5.69 -6.31 -11.11
CA VAL A 27 -5.41 -7.71 -10.79
C VAL A 27 -6.50 -8.62 -11.35
N TYR A 28 -7.78 -8.25 -11.26
CA TYR A 28 -8.88 -9.00 -11.87
C TYR A 28 -8.73 -9.05 -13.39
N PHE A 29 -8.44 -7.92 -14.02
CA PHE A 29 -8.20 -7.84 -15.46
C PHE A 29 -7.08 -8.77 -15.94
N LEU A 30 -5.98 -8.87 -15.17
CA LEU A 30 -4.85 -9.74 -15.50
C LEU A 30 -5.08 -11.21 -15.11
N ALA A 31 -5.98 -11.48 -14.17
CA ALA A 31 -6.29 -12.84 -13.69
C ALA A 31 -7.36 -13.55 -14.50
N GLU A 32 -8.24 -12.80 -15.20
CA GLU A 32 -9.36 -13.31 -15.99
C GLU A 32 -9.06 -13.20 -17.51
N PRO A 33 -8.44 -14.21 -18.16
CA PRO A 33 -8.07 -14.15 -19.58
C PRO A 33 -9.26 -13.92 -20.50
N GLU A 34 -10.45 -14.43 -20.13
CA GLU A 34 -11.69 -14.27 -20.90
C GLU A 34 -12.07 -12.79 -21.09
N HIS A 35 -11.74 -11.93 -20.13
CA HIS A 35 -12.08 -10.51 -20.16
C HIS A 35 -10.90 -9.61 -20.58
N GLY A 36 -9.65 -10.07 -20.35
CA GLY A 36 -8.45 -9.32 -20.68
C GLY A 36 -7.68 -9.85 -21.87
N ARG A 37 -7.95 -11.08 -22.28
CA ARG A 37 -7.23 -11.81 -23.34
C ARG A 37 -5.71 -11.84 -23.17
N LEU A 38 -5.22 -11.57 -21.93
CA LEU A 38 -3.82 -11.58 -21.53
C LEU A 38 -3.57 -12.76 -20.60
N GLU A 39 -2.84 -13.77 -21.08
CA GLU A 39 -2.32 -14.81 -20.19
C GLU A 39 -1.00 -14.32 -19.60
N VAL A 40 -1.05 -13.79 -18.39
CA VAL A 40 0.13 -13.30 -17.67
C VAL A 40 0.47 -14.20 -16.48
N GLY A 41 1.77 -14.43 -16.28
CA GLY A 41 2.27 -15.10 -15.09
C GLY A 41 2.24 -14.20 -13.86
N ALA A 42 2.23 -14.81 -12.67
CA ALA A 42 2.24 -14.09 -11.41
C ALA A 42 3.45 -13.15 -11.24
N LEU A 43 4.60 -13.51 -11.83
CA LEU A 43 5.79 -12.67 -11.83
C LEU A 43 5.55 -11.33 -12.54
N VAL A 44 4.83 -11.33 -13.67
CA VAL A 44 4.51 -10.11 -14.42
C VAL A 44 3.62 -9.19 -13.58
N VAL A 45 2.63 -9.74 -12.87
CA VAL A 45 1.79 -8.99 -11.93
C VAL A 45 2.65 -8.38 -10.81
N GLY A 46 3.62 -9.13 -10.28
CA GLY A 46 4.59 -8.64 -9.30
C GLY A 46 5.46 -7.49 -9.84
N ILE A 47 5.91 -7.59 -11.09
CA ILE A 47 6.67 -6.51 -11.75
C ILE A 47 5.81 -5.25 -11.88
N PHE A 48 4.55 -5.36 -12.29
CA PHE A 48 3.66 -4.19 -12.38
C PHE A 48 3.41 -3.52 -11.03
N ALA A 49 3.26 -4.30 -9.95
CA ALA A 49 3.17 -3.74 -8.61
C ALA A 49 4.49 -3.06 -8.18
N ALA A 50 5.64 -3.68 -8.47
CA ALA A 50 6.94 -3.11 -8.16
C ALA A 50 7.18 -1.78 -8.92
N LEU A 51 6.77 -1.67 -10.19
CA LEU A 51 6.90 -0.45 -10.99
C LEU A 51 6.13 0.73 -10.38
N PHE A 52 4.95 0.49 -9.83
CA PHE A 52 4.19 1.51 -9.11
C PHE A 52 4.99 2.06 -7.91
N TYR A 53 5.49 1.20 -7.04
CA TYR A 53 6.23 1.61 -5.84
C TYR A 53 7.62 2.18 -6.18
N LEU A 54 8.27 1.70 -7.24
CA LEU A 54 9.51 2.29 -7.74
C LEU A 54 9.29 3.73 -8.21
N ALA A 55 8.23 3.98 -8.99
CA ALA A 55 7.90 5.31 -9.44
C ALA A 55 7.58 6.24 -8.25
N GLU A 56 6.77 5.77 -7.29
CA GLU A 56 6.48 6.52 -6.07
C GLU A 56 7.76 6.87 -5.32
N LEU A 57 8.64 5.90 -5.09
CA LEU A 57 9.88 6.06 -4.33
C LEU A 57 10.82 7.13 -4.95
N PHE A 58 11.03 7.05 -6.27
CA PHE A 58 11.95 7.95 -6.95
C PHE A 58 11.36 9.32 -7.26
N LEU A 59 10.06 9.41 -7.52
CA LEU A 59 9.41 10.66 -7.90
C LEU A 59 8.92 11.49 -6.70
N SER A 60 8.69 10.88 -5.53
CA SER A 60 8.23 11.61 -4.34
C SER A 60 9.14 12.76 -3.92
N PRO A 61 10.48 12.61 -3.87
CA PRO A 61 11.38 13.73 -3.57
C PRO A 61 11.32 14.83 -4.63
N LEU A 62 11.15 14.46 -5.91
CA LEU A 62 11.08 15.43 -7.01
C LEU A 62 9.78 16.25 -6.92
N PHE A 63 8.65 15.62 -6.65
CA PHE A 63 7.38 16.32 -6.45
C PHE A 63 7.36 17.12 -5.15
N GLY A 64 8.06 16.68 -4.11
CA GLY A 64 8.30 17.48 -2.91
C GLY A 64 8.99 18.80 -3.24
N LEU A 65 10.12 18.75 -3.94
CA LEU A 65 10.85 19.95 -4.42
C LEU A 65 10.00 20.82 -5.36
N LEU A 66 9.22 20.20 -6.23
CA LEU A 66 8.31 20.91 -7.13
C LEU A 66 7.21 21.64 -6.35
N SER A 67 6.72 21.03 -5.27
CA SER A 67 5.72 21.63 -4.37
C SER A 67 6.25 22.88 -3.68
N ASP A 68 7.51 22.85 -3.23
CA ASP A 68 8.17 24.01 -2.63
C ASP A 68 8.30 25.18 -3.62
N ARG A 69 8.55 24.88 -4.91
CA ARG A 69 8.72 25.89 -5.96
C ARG A 69 7.40 26.43 -6.51
N GLN A 70 6.47 25.53 -6.87
CA GLN A 70 5.20 25.89 -7.54
C GLN A 70 4.04 26.14 -6.56
N GLY A 71 4.20 25.68 -5.31
CA GLY A 71 3.19 25.68 -4.25
C GLY A 71 2.42 24.36 -4.16
N PHE A 72 2.20 23.92 -2.94
CA PHE A 72 1.54 22.64 -2.60
C PHE A 72 0.16 22.50 -3.28
N HIS A 73 -0.62 23.58 -3.29
CA HIS A 73 -1.96 23.61 -3.90
C HIS A 73 -1.97 23.24 -5.40
N ARG A 74 -0.92 23.59 -6.15
CA ARG A 74 -0.85 23.25 -7.59
C ARG A 74 -0.39 21.82 -7.80
N VAL A 75 0.64 21.40 -7.08
CA VAL A 75 1.28 20.08 -7.29
C VAL A 75 0.37 18.95 -6.83
N MET A 76 -0.44 19.13 -5.76
CA MET A 76 -1.40 18.09 -5.34
C MET A 76 -2.46 17.76 -6.40
N GLN A 77 -2.71 18.67 -7.37
CA GLN A 77 -3.63 18.43 -8.49
C GLN A 77 -3.07 17.51 -9.56
N TYR A 78 -1.72 17.37 -9.65
CA TYR A 78 -1.10 16.49 -10.61
C TYR A 78 -1.37 15.00 -10.29
N GLY A 79 -1.50 14.67 -9.00
CA GLY A 79 -1.80 13.31 -8.59
C GLY A 79 -3.06 12.74 -9.23
N PRO A 80 -4.26 13.27 -8.95
CA PRO A 80 -5.48 12.77 -9.57
C PRO A 80 -5.50 12.90 -11.09
N LEU A 81 -4.79 13.88 -11.68
CA LEU A 81 -4.64 13.99 -13.12
C LEU A 81 -3.87 12.81 -13.71
N PHE A 82 -2.72 12.47 -13.14
CA PHE A 82 -1.92 11.31 -13.57
C PHE A 82 -2.68 10.00 -13.37
N GLY A 83 -3.38 9.86 -12.24
CA GLY A 83 -4.23 8.71 -11.97
C GLY A 83 -5.35 8.55 -13.01
N ALA A 84 -6.07 9.64 -13.32
CA ALA A 84 -7.13 9.63 -14.34
C ALA A 84 -6.59 9.20 -15.72
N VAL A 85 -5.48 9.81 -16.15
CA VAL A 85 -4.85 9.48 -17.44
C VAL A 85 -4.41 8.01 -17.46
N ALA A 86 -3.79 7.53 -16.39
CA ALA A 86 -3.33 6.15 -16.30
C ALA A 86 -4.48 5.14 -16.44
N VAL A 87 -5.55 5.31 -15.66
CA VAL A 87 -6.67 4.35 -15.68
C VAL A 87 -7.50 4.41 -16.96
N ILE A 88 -7.65 5.60 -17.55
CA ILE A 88 -8.32 5.73 -18.84
C ILE A 88 -7.53 5.00 -19.93
N ILE A 89 -6.21 5.18 -19.97
CA ILE A 89 -5.34 4.45 -20.92
C ILE A 89 -5.43 2.94 -20.66
N THR A 90 -5.39 2.48 -19.40
CA THR A 90 -5.55 1.07 -19.05
C THR A 90 -6.89 0.52 -19.56
N GLY A 91 -7.98 1.30 -19.50
CA GLY A 91 -9.31 0.91 -20.00
C GLY A 91 -9.37 0.66 -21.50
N PHE A 92 -8.47 1.23 -22.30
CA PHE A 92 -8.39 0.97 -23.75
C PHE A 92 -7.56 -0.25 -24.14
N VAL A 93 -6.73 -0.79 -23.23
CA VAL A 93 -5.86 -1.94 -23.54
C VAL A 93 -6.62 -3.16 -24.05
N PRO A 94 -7.77 -3.56 -23.49
CA PRO A 94 -8.53 -4.70 -23.99
C PRO A 94 -8.99 -4.54 -25.43
N ALA A 95 -9.46 -3.35 -25.83
CA ALA A 95 -9.89 -3.07 -27.19
C ALA A 95 -8.69 -3.18 -28.17
N MET A 96 -7.52 -2.67 -27.81
CA MET A 96 -6.30 -2.79 -28.63
C MET A 96 -5.92 -4.25 -28.88
N ILE A 97 -6.09 -5.13 -27.87
CA ILE A 97 -5.72 -6.54 -27.99
C ILE A 97 -6.78 -7.32 -28.77
N SER A 98 -8.08 -7.03 -28.58
CA SER A 98 -9.17 -7.72 -29.26
C SER A 98 -9.13 -7.55 -30.77
N GLU A 99 -8.85 -6.36 -31.27
CA GLU A 99 -8.73 -6.09 -32.70
C GLU A 99 -7.65 -6.96 -33.38
N GLY A 100 -6.56 -7.26 -32.66
CA GLY A 100 -5.48 -8.11 -33.19
C GLY A 100 -5.81 -9.60 -33.19
N GLN A 101 -6.60 -10.07 -32.25
CA GLN A 101 -7.00 -11.50 -32.16
C GLN A 101 -8.09 -11.87 -33.16
N ASP A 102 -9.06 -10.99 -33.36
CA ASP A 102 -10.17 -11.22 -34.30
C ASP A 102 -9.69 -11.26 -35.77
N ALA A 103 -8.51 -10.70 -36.05
CA ALA A 103 -7.90 -10.69 -37.37
C ALA A 103 -7.05 -11.93 -37.69
N ASP A 104 -6.86 -12.88 -36.75
CA ASP A 104 -6.02 -14.09 -36.86
C ASP A 104 -4.63 -13.87 -37.48
N LEU A 105 -3.98 -12.76 -37.07
CA LEU A 105 -2.75 -12.23 -37.69
C LEU A 105 -1.46 -12.79 -37.03
N GLY A 106 -1.51 -13.90 -36.30
CA GLY A 106 -0.36 -14.62 -35.74
C GLY A 106 0.71 -13.73 -35.05
N VAL A 107 1.73 -13.31 -35.78
CA VAL A 107 2.83 -12.47 -35.26
C VAL A 107 2.35 -11.08 -34.79
N LEU A 108 1.31 -10.53 -35.42
CA LEU A 108 0.76 -9.22 -35.03
C LEU A 108 0.01 -9.32 -33.69
N THR A 109 -0.65 -10.43 -33.42
CA THR A 109 -1.31 -10.68 -32.11
C THR A 109 -0.30 -10.68 -30.98
N VAL A 110 0.84 -11.37 -31.13
CA VAL A 110 1.93 -11.35 -30.15
C VAL A 110 2.48 -9.93 -29.96
N GLY A 111 2.61 -9.17 -31.05
CA GLY A 111 3.01 -7.76 -31.00
C GLY A 111 2.03 -6.90 -30.20
N LEU A 112 0.73 -7.02 -30.41
CA LEU A 112 -0.30 -6.24 -29.72
C LEU A 112 -0.41 -6.60 -28.25
N VAL A 113 -0.30 -7.89 -27.88
CA VAL A 113 -0.21 -8.33 -26.48
C VAL A 113 1.00 -7.69 -25.80
N THR A 114 2.18 -7.72 -26.45
CA THR A 114 3.39 -7.10 -25.91
C THR A 114 3.22 -5.59 -25.73
N VAL A 115 2.64 -4.89 -26.70
CA VAL A 115 2.33 -3.46 -26.60
C VAL A 115 1.35 -3.20 -25.45
N GLY A 116 0.31 -4.01 -25.27
CA GLY A 116 -0.63 -3.92 -24.16
C GLY A 116 0.06 -4.04 -22.81
N LEU A 117 0.97 -4.99 -22.63
CA LEU A 117 1.76 -5.15 -21.40
C LEU A 117 2.68 -3.94 -21.14
N VAL A 118 3.32 -3.41 -22.18
CA VAL A 118 4.14 -2.18 -22.07
C VAL A 118 3.28 -0.99 -21.68
N VAL A 119 2.09 -0.83 -22.26
CA VAL A 119 1.15 0.23 -21.90
C VAL A 119 0.74 0.10 -20.43
N ILE A 120 0.40 -1.11 -19.95
CA ILE A 120 0.10 -1.34 -18.53
C ILE A 120 1.30 -0.97 -17.66
N ALA A 121 2.53 -1.37 -18.02
CA ALA A 121 3.73 -1.00 -17.28
C ALA A 121 3.88 0.53 -17.15
N LEU A 122 3.67 1.27 -18.23
CA LEU A 122 3.74 2.73 -18.25
C LEU A 122 2.62 3.35 -17.39
N THR A 123 1.40 2.80 -17.44
CA THR A 123 0.31 3.29 -16.58
C THR A 123 0.57 3.00 -15.11
N ARG A 124 1.28 1.92 -14.74
CA ARG A 124 1.73 1.67 -13.37
C ARG A 124 2.73 2.72 -12.89
N VAL A 125 3.69 3.09 -13.73
CA VAL A 125 4.62 4.18 -13.43
C VAL A 125 3.87 5.51 -13.25
N LEU A 126 2.89 5.79 -14.10
CA LEU A 126 2.10 7.02 -14.01
C LEU A 126 1.21 7.07 -12.75
N GLU A 127 0.68 5.92 -12.31
CA GLU A 127 -0.05 5.84 -11.03
C GLU A 127 0.88 5.98 -9.81
N GLY A 128 2.09 5.42 -9.86
CA GLY A 128 3.12 5.69 -8.86
C GLY A 128 3.46 7.18 -8.79
N ALA A 129 3.57 7.85 -9.96
CA ALA A 129 3.74 9.30 -10.04
C ALA A 129 2.53 10.07 -9.46
N SER A 130 1.31 9.55 -9.61
CA SER A 130 0.10 10.11 -8.99
C SER A 130 0.22 10.16 -7.46
N THR A 131 0.64 9.07 -6.85
CA THR A 131 0.86 8.99 -5.41
C THR A 131 2.02 9.89 -4.97
N ALA A 132 3.14 9.84 -5.71
CA ALA A 132 4.32 10.65 -5.46
C ALA A 132 4.04 12.17 -5.50
N ALA A 133 3.18 12.62 -6.40
CA ALA A 133 2.79 14.04 -6.49
C ALA A 133 1.82 14.45 -5.38
N SER A 134 0.94 13.54 -4.95
CA SER A 134 -0.12 13.85 -4.00
C SER A 134 0.35 13.92 -2.56
N VAL A 135 1.04 12.88 -2.07
CA VAL A 135 1.33 12.72 -0.63
C VAL A 135 2.17 13.87 -0.07
N PRO A 136 3.36 14.18 -0.61
CA PRO A 136 4.18 15.26 -0.06
C PRO A 136 3.50 16.63 -0.20
N SER A 137 2.76 16.84 -1.29
CA SER A 137 2.05 18.11 -1.53
C SER A 137 0.89 18.31 -0.56
N ILE A 138 0.11 17.27 -0.27
CA ILE A 138 -1.02 17.35 0.67
C ILE A 138 -0.50 17.56 2.09
N LEU A 139 0.53 16.82 2.52
CA LEU A 139 1.13 16.98 3.84
C LEU A 139 1.78 18.36 4.01
N GLY A 140 2.46 18.85 2.97
CA GLY A 140 3.02 20.20 2.95
C GLY A 140 1.93 21.28 3.03
N TYR A 141 0.82 21.11 2.33
CA TYR A 141 -0.35 21.99 2.43
C TYR A 141 -0.93 21.99 3.84
N ILE A 142 -1.14 20.82 4.45
CA ILE A 142 -1.65 20.68 5.82
C ILE A 142 -0.70 21.39 6.79
N ALA A 143 0.60 21.16 6.67
CA ALA A 143 1.60 21.80 7.52
C ALA A 143 1.55 23.32 7.43
N GLN A 144 1.40 23.88 6.22
CA GLN A 144 1.31 25.31 5.97
C GLN A 144 -0.03 25.89 6.48
N ALA A 145 -1.15 25.23 6.20
CA ALA A 145 -2.48 25.70 6.59
C ALA A 145 -2.76 25.59 8.11
N THR A 146 -1.89 24.91 8.86
CA THR A 146 -1.99 24.75 10.32
C THR A 146 -0.73 25.20 11.04
N ALA A 147 0.03 26.14 10.45
CA ALA A 147 1.31 26.60 10.99
C ALA A 147 1.19 27.15 12.41
N ASP A 148 0.09 27.86 12.71
CA ASP A 148 -0.14 28.54 13.96
C ASP A 148 -0.84 27.69 15.04
N ASP A 149 -1.28 26.46 14.71
CA ASP A 149 -1.98 25.55 15.64
C ASP A 149 -1.46 24.12 15.51
N GLU A 150 -0.49 23.78 16.36
CA GLU A 150 0.13 22.44 16.40
C GLU A 150 -0.90 21.34 16.74
N GLY A 151 -1.84 21.64 17.63
CA GLY A 151 -2.92 20.71 17.99
C GLY A 151 -3.86 20.43 16.80
N LEU A 152 -4.19 21.45 16.00
CA LEU A 152 -4.95 21.28 14.79
C LEU A 152 -4.15 20.48 13.74
N ARG A 153 -2.85 20.76 13.59
CA ARG A 153 -1.94 20.02 12.69
C ARG A 153 -1.99 18.53 12.97
N GLY A 154 -1.81 18.12 14.23
CA GLY A 154 -1.87 16.72 14.62
C GLY A 154 -3.22 16.07 14.30
N ARG A 155 -4.32 16.75 14.60
CA ARG A 155 -5.67 16.24 14.28
C ARG A 155 -5.93 16.11 12.78
N VAL A 156 -5.48 17.06 11.97
CA VAL A 156 -5.67 17.01 10.50
C VAL A 156 -4.78 15.95 9.87
N ALA A 157 -3.53 15.79 10.32
CA ALA A 157 -2.64 14.72 9.88
C ALA A 157 -3.22 13.33 10.18
N ALA A 158 -3.76 13.12 11.39
CA ALA A 158 -4.44 11.86 11.74
C ALA A 158 -5.66 11.59 10.85
N ARG A 159 -6.45 12.63 10.51
CA ARG A 159 -7.58 12.50 9.59
C ARG A 159 -7.15 12.24 8.15
N PHE A 160 -6.01 12.77 7.71
CA PHE A 160 -5.41 12.46 6.42
C PHE A 160 -5.03 10.97 6.33
N GLU A 161 -4.37 10.43 7.35
CA GLU A 161 -4.07 9.00 7.42
C GLU A 161 -5.33 8.15 7.40
N LEU A 162 -6.34 8.54 8.17
CA LEU A 162 -7.64 7.87 8.18
C LEU A 162 -8.30 7.91 6.80
N ALA A 163 -8.32 9.07 6.13
CA ALA A 163 -8.87 9.21 4.77
C ALA A 163 -8.11 8.35 3.75
N THR A 164 -6.79 8.21 3.93
CA THR A 164 -5.93 7.34 3.10
C THR A 164 -6.28 5.87 3.28
N ILE A 165 -6.28 5.38 4.51
CA ILE A 165 -6.52 3.96 4.82
C ILE A 165 -7.96 3.56 4.45
N VAL A 166 -8.95 4.36 4.88
CA VAL A 166 -10.37 4.08 4.60
C VAL A 166 -10.65 4.23 3.10
N GLY A 167 -10.06 5.23 2.43
CA GLY A 167 -10.19 5.40 0.99
C GLY A 167 -9.73 4.16 0.23
N ILE A 168 -8.50 3.71 0.47
CA ILE A 168 -7.95 2.50 -0.16
C ILE A 168 -8.84 1.28 0.16
N GLY A 169 -9.20 1.07 1.43
CA GLY A 169 -10.00 -0.07 1.85
C GLY A 169 -11.39 -0.11 1.20
N VAL A 170 -12.07 1.02 1.11
CA VAL A 170 -13.38 1.14 0.43
C VAL A 170 -13.21 0.93 -1.09
N GLY A 171 -12.12 1.43 -1.69
CA GLY A 171 -11.80 1.19 -3.09
C GLY A 171 -11.60 -0.29 -3.41
N ILE A 172 -10.84 -0.99 -2.59
CA ILE A 172 -10.67 -2.45 -2.68
C ILE A 172 -12.04 -3.15 -2.54
N GLY A 173 -12.82 -2.76 -1.53
CA GLY A 173 -14.15 -3.33 -1.28
C GLY A 173 -15.17 -3.06 -2.39
N ALA A 174 -15.02 -1.98 -3.14
CA ALA A 174 -15.88 -1.64 -4.27
C ALA A 174 -15.46 -2.33 -5.58
N ALA A 175 -14.24 -2.88 -5.65
CA ALA A 175 -13.67 -3.37 -6.90
C ALA A 175 -14.46 -4.54 -7.50
N GLY A 176 -14.81 -5.57 -6.71
CA GLY A 176 -15.58 -6.70 -7.19
C GLY A 176 -16.96 -6.29 -7.72
N PRO A 177 -17.79 -5.59 -6.94
CA PRO A 177 -19.06 -5.06 -7.41
C PRO A 177 -18.94 -4.20 -8.68
N ILE A 178 -17.98 -3.26 -8.72
CA ILE A 178 -17.78 -2.40 -9.91
C ILE A 178 -17.25 -3.20 -11.09
N TRP A 179 -16.44 -4.23 -10.87
CA TRP A 179 -15.94 -5.09 -11.94
C TRP A 179 -17.04 -5.88 -12.60
N GLN A 180 -17.97 -6.45 -11.82
CA GLN A 180 -19.04 -7.31 -12.33
C GLN A 180 -20.31 -6.55 -12.78
N MET A 181 -20.55 -5.33 -12.31
CA MET A 181 -21.77 -4.57 -12.64
C MET A 181 -21.98 -4.38 -14.15
N TRP A 182 -20.90 -4.38 -14.93
CA TRP A 182 -20.94 -4.16 -16.37
C TRP A 182 -21.59 -5.33 -17.14
N ASP A 183 -21.55 -6.55 -16.58
CA ASP A 183 -22.23 -7.71 -17.15
C ASP A 183 -23.75 -7.49 -17.21
N PHE A 184 -24.33 -6.80 -16.22
CA PHE A 184 -25.77 -6.49 -16.17
C PHE A 184 -26.22 -5.50 -17.25
N VAL A 185 -25.30 -4.67 -17.74
CA VAL A 185 -25.57 -3.70 -18.81
C VAL A 185 -25.04 -4.15 -20.17
N GLY A 186 -24.48 -5.36 -20.26
CA GLY A 186 -23.94 -5.90 -21.50
C GLY A 186 -22.69 -5.20 -22.01
N LEU A 187 -21.92 -4.56 -21.10
CA LEU A 187 -20.66 -3.90 -21.42
C LEU A 187 -19.48 -4.72 -20.88
N PRO A 188 -18.30 -4.62 -21.52
CA PRO A 188 -17.10 -5.30 -21.01
C PRO A 188 -16.70 -4.80 -19.62
N ARG A 189 -16.31 -5.71 -18.72
CA ARG A 189 -15.85 -5.39 -17.34
C ARG A 189 -14.77 -4.31 -17.26
N PRO A 190 -13.80 -4.20 -18.20
CA PRO A 190 -12.83 -3.11 -18.23
C PRO A 190 -13.40 -1.70 -18.30
N PHE A 191 -14.69 -1.50 -18.60
CA PHE A 191 -15.34 -0.20 -18.45
C PHE A 191 -15.28 0.35 -17.03
N GLY A 192 -15.04 -0.49 -16.03
CA GLY A 192 -14.73 -0.08 -14.66
C GLY A 192 -13.57 0.88 -14.54
N PHE A 193 -12.57 0.79 -15.43
CA PHE A 193 -11.44 1.73 -15.45
C PHE A 193 -11.87 3.15 -15.86
N PHE A 194 -12.80 3.29 -16.81
CA PHE A 194 -13.32 4.61 -17.20
C PHE A 194 -14.14 5.24 -16.07
N LEU A 195 -14.97 4.45 -15.37
CA LEU A 195 -15.69 4.91 -14.18
C LEU A 195 -14.69 5.36 -13.10
N ASN A 196 -13.63 4.62 -12.89
CA ASN A 196 -12.58 5.01 -11.95
C ASN A 196 -11.83 6.28 -12.37
N GLY A 197 -11.62 6.47 -13.67
CA GLY A 197 -11.13 7.74 -14.22
C GLY A 197 -12.01 8.93 -13.82
N ALA A 198 -13.34 8.75 -13.83
CA ALA A 198 -14.27 9.78 -13.35
C ALA A 198 -14.09 10.08 -11.84
N PHE A 199 -13.85 9.07 -10.98
CA PHE A 199 -13.55 9.32 -9.57
C PHE A 199 -12.23 10.08 -9.36
N TYR A 200 -11.18 9.79 -10.14
CA TYR A 200 -9.97 10.60 -10.13
C TYR A 200 -10.24 12.05 -10.54
N LEU A 201 -11.05 12.27 -11.57
CA LEU A 201 -11.44 13.62 -12.00
C LEU A 201 -12.29 14.35 -10.95
N VAL A 202 -13.14 13.65 -10.21
CA VAL A 202 -13.86 14.21 -9.05
C VAL A 202 -12.87 14.66 -7.99
N SER A 203 -11.86 13.85 -7.65
CA SER A 203 -10.79 14.25 -6.73
C SER A 203 -10.06 15.49 -7.23
N LEU A 204 -9.70 15.53 -8.52
CA LEU A 204 -9.08 16.70 -9.16
C LEU A 204 -9.95 17.94 -9.02
N ALA A 205 -11.25 17.82 -9.29
CA ALA A 205 -12.21 18.90 -9.19
C ALA A 205 -12.30 19.46 -7.76
N ILE A 206 -12.32 18.58 -6.75
CA ILE A 206 -12.34 18.98 -5.34
C ILE A 206 -11.04 19.72 -4.98
N PHE A 207 -9.86 19.21 -5.38
CA PHE A 207 -8.59 19.92 -5.15
C PHE A 207 -8.55 21.26 -5.86
N ARG A 208 -9.07 21.34 -7.09
CA ARG A 208 -8.99 22.56 -7.92
C ARG A 208 -9.91 23.68 -7.45
N TRP A 209 -11.12 23.34 -7.01
CA TRP A 209 -12.17 24.31 -6.69
C TRP A 209 -12.51 24.35 -5.20
N GLY A 210 -12.26 23.29 -4.45
CA GLY A 210 -12.56 23.21 -3.02
C GLY A 210 -11.42 23.69 -2.12
N VAL A 211 -10.18 23.74 -2.64
CA VAL A 211 -9.00 24.09 -1.85
C VAL A 211 -8.50 25.48 -2.23
N VAL A 212 -8.38 26.37 -1.26
CA VAL A 212 -7.82 27.71 -1.45
C VAL A 212 -6.32 27.66 -1.22
N ALA A 213 -5.55 28.30 -2.11
CA ALA A 213 -4.11 28.43 -1.92
C ALA A 213 -3.83 29.24 -0.64
N PRO A 214 -3.06 28.75 0.33
CA PRO A 214 -2.71 29.54 1.49
C PRO A 214 -1.83 30.72 1.07
N GLU A 215 -1.97 31.84 1.76
CA GLU A 215 -1.09 32.98 1.55
C GLU A 215 0.35 32.54 1.81
N ARG A 216 1.24 32.79 0.84
CA ARG A 216 2.66 32.48 1.01
C ARG A 216 3.24 33.43 2.06
N PRO A 217 3.90 32.93 3.12
CA PRO A 217 4.68 33.80 3.96
C PRO A 217 5.72 34.52 3.11
N ALA A 218 5.76 35.85 3.20
CA ALA A 218 6.75 36.67 2.52
C ALA A 218 8.12 36.46 3.18
N GLY A 219 8.89 35.51 2.70
CA GLY A 219 10.26 35.27 3.13
C GLY A 219 10.94 34.17 2.31
N PRO A 220 12.27 34.28 2.07
CA PRO A 220 13.00 33.20 1.45
C PRO A 220 13.05 32.01 2.42
N HIS A 221 12.22 31.02 2.20
CA HIS A 221 12.37 29.73 2.87
C HIS A 221 13.63 29.06 2.30
N HIS A 222 14.77 29.42 2.86
CA HIS A 222 15.98 28.59 2.73
C HIS A 222 15.76 27.34 3.58
N HIS A 223 14.95 26.41 3.09
CA HIS A 223 15.10 25.04 3.53
C HIS A 223 16.44 24.57 2.96
N PRO A 224 17.42 24.24 3.80
CA PRO A 224 18.65 23.64 3.31
C PRO A 224 18.21 22.41 2.50
N MET A 225 18.63 22.34 1.23
CA MET A 225 18.41 21.15 0.39
C MET A 225 18.92 19.95 1.18
N TYR A 226 17.99 19.14 1.67
CA TYR A 226 18.34 17.86 2.26
C TYR A 226 18.75 16.94 1.11
N GLY A 227 20.03 16.97 0.75
CA GLY A 227 20.56 16.08 -0.28
C GLY A 227 20.46 14.63 0.19
N VAL A 228 20.43 13.70 -0.78
CA VAL A 228 20.50 12.25 -0.54
C VAL A 228 21.57 11.86 0.49
N ALA A 229 22.69 12.58 0.52
CA ALA A 229 23.75 12.41 1.50
C ALA A 229 23.31 12.62 2.95
N ARG A 230 22.38 13.55 3.23
CA ARG A 230 21.87 13.78 4.58
C ARG A 230 20.96 12.63 5.02
N TYR A 231 20.09 12.16 4.12
CA TYR A 231 19.28 10.95 4.38
C TYR A 231 20.17 9.75 4.66
N TRP A 232 21.22 9.56 3.88
CA TRP A 232 22.17 8.47 4.10
C TRP A 232 22.88 8.59 5.45
N LYS A 233 23.30 9.78 5.82
CA LYS A 233 23.89 10.06 7.14
C LYS A 233 22.88 9.76 8.26
N LEU A 234 21.62 10.18 8.14
CA LEU A 234 20.57 9.90 9.13
C LEU A 234 20.32 8.39 9.26
N VAL A 235 20.23 7.66 8.17
CA VAL A 235 20.06 6.20 8.20
C VAL A 235 21.23 5.53 8.93
N THR A 236 22.45 5.99 8.73
CA THR A 236 23.65 5.33 9.28
C THR A 236 24.00 5.78 10.68
N THR A 237 23.70 7.03 11.06
CA THR A 237 24.04 7.60 12.39
C THR A 237 22.88 7.58 13.37
N SER A 238 21.63 7.64 12.89
CA SER A 238 20.47 7.49 13.76
C SER A 238 20.15 6.00 13.97
N HIS A 239 19.59 5.67 15.11
CA HIS A 239 19.19 4.28 15.41
C HIS A 239 18.01 3.77 14.53
N VAL A 240 17.57 4.55 13.55
CA VAL A 240 16.54 4.16 12.56
C VAL A 240 16.97 2.93 11.75
N TRP A 241 18.27 2.76 11.49
CA TRP A 241 18.79 1.58 10.80
C TRP A 241 18.53 0.26 11.54
N LEU A 242 18.29 0.30 12.86
CA LEU A 242 17.90 -0.88 13.64
C LEU A 242 16.46 -1.31 13.34
N LEU A 243 15.57 -0.36 13.07
CA LEU A 243 14.17 -0.64 12.70
C LEU A 243 14.04 -1.04 11.22
N ALA A 244 14.86 -0.48 10.34
CA ALA A 244 14.76 -0.62 8.89
C ALA A 244 14.64 -2.09 8.42
N PRO A 245 15.50 -3.03 8.81
CA PRO A 245 15.42 -4.40 8.32
C PRO A 245 14.14 -5.12 8.75
N THR A 246 13.73 -4.95 10.01
CA THR A 246 12.46 -5.51 10.50
C THR A 246 11.28 -4.93 9.75
N TRP A 247 11.25 -3.59 9.57
CA TRP A 247 10.15 -2.91 8.94
C TRP A 247 10.06 -3.20 7.45
N ILE A 248 11.19 -3.27 6.74
CA ILE A 248 11.26 -3.69 5.34
C ILE A 248 10.74 -5.13 5.20
N ALA A 249 11.17 -6.07 6.04
CA ALA A 249 10.74 -7.46 5.96
C ALA A 249 9.24 -7.64 6.26
N VAL A 250 8.70 -6.92 7.25
CA VAL A 250 7.25 -6.92 7.54
C VAL A 250 6.47 -6.33 6.37
N ASN A 251 6.93 -5.22 5.78
CA ASN A 251 6.27 -4.64 4.61
C ASN A 251 6.42 -5.49 3.35
N ALA A 252 7.52 -6.22 3.20
CA ALA A 252 7.66 -7.19 2.12
C ALA A 252 6.65 -8.34 2.28
N ALA A 253 6.45 -8.84 3.50
CA ALA A 253 5.42 -9.83 3.79
C ALA A 253 4.00 -9.30 3.50
N LEU A 254 3.70 -8.04 3.83
CA LEU A 254 2.41 -7.41 3.52
C LEU A 254 2.24 -7.15 2.02
N GLY A 255 3.26 -6.62 1.36
CA GLY A 255 3.24 -6.29 -0.08
C GLY A 255 3.05 -7.51 -0.97
N LEU A 256 3.59 -8.63 -0.55
CA LEU A 256 3.43 -9.92 -1.18
C LEU A 256 1.96 -10.35 -1.22
N TYR A 257 1.21 -10.13 -0.13
CA TYR A 257 -0.21 -10.45 -0.09
C TYR A 257 -1.07 -9.50 -0.92
N ALA A 258 -0.81 -8.21 -0.90
CA ALA A 258 -1.72 -7.20 -1.43
C ALA A 258 -2.07 -7.40 -2.91
N THR A 259 -1.13 -7.91 -3.71
CA THR A 259 -1.32 -8.10 -5.15
C THR A 259 -1.41 -9.58 -5.51
N GLN A 260 -0.52 -10.40 -4.96
CA GLN A 260 -0.37 -11.78 -5.39
C GLN A 260 -1.46 -12.71 -4.89
N SER A 261 -1.99 -12.48 -3.68
CA SER A 261 -3.10 -13.31 -3.17
C SER A 261 -4.35 -13.12 -4.01
N LEU A 262 -4.67 -11.87 -4.39
CA LEU A 262 -5.78 -11.57 -5.29
C LEU A 262 -5.64 -12.32 -6.63
N PHE A 263 -4.46 -12.21 -7.25
CA PHE A 263 -4.19 -12.88 -8.51
C PHE A 263 -4.29 -14.40 -8.38
N ALA A 264 -3.68 -14.98 -7.34
CA ALA A 264 -3.70 -16.42 -7.10
C ALA A 264 -5.12 -16.96 -6.87
N LEU A 265 -6.01 -16.19 -6.24
CA LEU A 265 -7.39 -16.59 -5.94
C LEU A 265 -8.30 -16.53 -7.18
N VAL A 266 -8.12 -15.52 -8.04
CA VAL A 266 -9.05 -15.25 -9.17
C VAL A 266 -8.62 -15.91 -10.47
N ARG A 267 -7.31 -16.07 -10.70
CA ARG A 267 -6.78 -16.61 -11.96
C ARG A 267 -7.42 -17.95 -12.34
N THR A 268 -7.38 -18.30 -13.63
CA THR A 268 -7.80 -19.62 -14.12
C THR A 268 -7.06 -20.73 -13.35
N PRO A 269 -7.78 -21.74 -12.83
CA PRO A 269 -7.16 -22.86 -12.11
C PRO A 269 -6.12 -23.58 -12.97
N ASP A 270 -4.94 -23.81 -12.42
CA ASP A 270 -3.86 -24.54 -13.07
C ASP A 270 -3.84 -25.99 -12.56
N ALA A 271 -3.83 -26.96 -13.45
CA ALA A 271 -3.81 -28.40 -13.11
C ALA A 271 -2.60 -28.78 -12.24
N ARG A 272 -1.48 -28.05 -12.32
CA ARG A 272 -0.30 -28.25 -11.46
C ARG A 272 -0.58 -28.06 -9.98
N PHE A 273 -1.63 -27.29 -9.63
CA PHE A 273 -2.00 -26.92 -8.28
C PHE A 273 -3.41 -27.39 -7.91
N ALA A 274 -3.86 -28.48 -8.52
CA ALA A 274 -5.21 -29.01 -8.33
C ALA A 274 -5.51 -29.46 -6.89
N ASP A 275 -4.49 -29.70 -6.10
CA ASP A 275 -4.56 -30.03 -4.65
C ASP A 275 -4.84 -28.79 -3.76
N GLN A 276 -4.60 -27.58 -4.29
CA GLN A 276 -4.82 -26.33 -3.57
C GLN A 276 -6.26 -25.83 -3.77
N LEU A 277 -6.99 -25.62 -2.67
CA LEU A 277 -8.39 -25.13 -2.71
C LEU A 277 -8.49 -23.69 -3.20
N LEU A 278 -7.48 -22.88 -2.88
CA LEU A 278 -7.45 -21.43 -3.09
C LEU A 278 -6.54 -21.02 -4.27
N ALA A 279 -6.17 -21.97 -5.14
CA ALA A 279 -5.28 -21.70 -6.28
C ALA A 279 -6.06 -21.39 -7.57
N GLY A 280 -6.97 -20.44 -7.52
CA GLY A 280 -7.70 -19.94 -8.68
C GLY A 280 -9.18 -20.32 -8.73
N GLY A 281 -9.91 -19.68 -9.66
CA GLY A 281 -11.32 -19.97 -9.92
C GLY A 281 -12.29 -19.38 -8.90
N ILE A 282 -11.83 -18.51 -8.00
CA ILE A 282 -12.71 -17.83 -7.04
C ILE A 282 -13.24 -16.55 -7.69
N ASP A 283 -14.53 -16.36 -7.61
CA ASP A 283 -15.21 -15.20 -8.16
C ASP A 283 -14.73 -13.89 -7.52
N PRO A 284 -14.45 -12.82 -8.30
CA PRO A 284 -13.99 -11.52 -7.78
C PRO A 284 -14.86 -10.93 -6.68
N LEU A 285 -16.18 -11.13 -6.71
CA LEU A 285 -17.08 -10.64 -5.67
C LEU A 285 -16.86 -11.39 -4.34
N GLN A 286 -16.65 -12.71 -4.39
CA GLN A 286 -16.35 -13.52 -3.21
C GLN A 286 -14.98 -13.13 -2.61
N VAL A 287 -13.98 -12.92 -3.44
CA VAL A 287 -12.66 -12.44 -3.02
C VAL A 287 -12.78 -11.06 -2.38
N THR A 288 -13.53 -10.15 -3.00
CA THR A 288 -13.78 -8.81 -2.45
C THR A 288 -14.49 -8.88 -1.08
N ALA A 289 -15.50 -9.74 -0.94
CA ALA A 289 -16.20 -9.93 0.34
C ALA A 289 -15.24 -10.44 1.44
N GLY A 290 -14.36 -11.39 1.10
CA GLY A 290 -13.31 -11.87 2.00
C GLY A 290 -12.32 -10.78 2.41
N LEU A 291 -11.90 -9.92 1.46
CA LEU A 291 -11.00 -8.79 1.74
C LEU A 291 -11.66 -7.73 2.63
N VAL A 292 -12.94 -7.43 2.43
CA VAL A 292 -13.69 -6.51 3.29
C VAL A 292 -13.77 -7.07 4.71
N ALA A 293 -14.10 -8.36 4.87
CA ALA A 293 -14.12 -9.01 6.19
C ALA A 293 -12.73 -8.97 6.87
N ALA A 294 -11.67 -9.30 6.13
CA ALA A 294 -10.29 -9.21 6.61
C ALA A 294 -9.92 -7.77 6.99
N GLY A 295 -10.32 -6.78 6.18
CA GLY A 295 -10.10 -5.35 6.44
C GLY A 295 -10.75 -4.88 7.73
N VAL A 296 -11.97 -5.31 8.03
CA VAL A 296 -12.68 -5.01 9.29
C VAL A 296 -11.90 -5.56 10.49
N VAL A 297 -11.46 -6.82 10.42
CA VAL A 297 -10.64 -7.46 11.47
C VAL A 297 -9.32 -6.71 11.65
N PHE A 298 -8.65 -6.35 10.55
CA PHE A 298 -7.37 -5.63 10.58
C PHE A 298 -7.52 -4.24 11.21
N ILE A 299 -8.54 -3.47 10.83
CA ILE A 299 -8.83 -2.15 11.42
C ILE A 299 -9.13 -2.28 12.93
N ALA A 300 -9.94 -3.26 13.31
CA ALA A 300 -10.21 -3.52 14.72
C ALA A 300 -8.91 -3.84 15.50
N GLY A 301 -8.00 -4.61 14.88
CA GLY A 301 -6.68 -4.87 15.44
C GLY A 301 -5.84 -3.60 15.61
N ILE A 302 -5.75 -2.74 14.58
CA ILE A 302 -5.03 -1.46 14.67
C ILE A 302 -5.53 -0.61 15.84
N LEU A 303 -6.86 -0.47 15.98
CA LEU A 303 -7.48 0.33 17.04
C LEU A 303 -7.21 -0.26 18.44
N TYR A 304 -7.30 -1.58 18.58
CA TYR A 304 -7.02 -2.25 19.84
C TYR A 304 -5.55 -2.10 20.26
N TRP A 305 -4.62 -2.44 19.37
CA TRP A 305 -3.19 -2.43 19.67
C TRP A 305 -2.63 -1.01 19.82
N GLY A 306 -3.15 -0.04 19.09
CA GLY A 306 -2.81 1.37 19.27
C GLY A 306 -3.07 1.90 20.68
N ASN A 307 -4.11 1.39 21.36
CA ASN A 307 -4.41 1.75 22.73
C ASN A 307 -3.49 1.06 23.78
N ARG A 308 -2.78 -0.01 23.38
CA ARG A 308 -1.89 -0.76 24.27
C ARG A 308 -0.48 -0.20 24.42
N PHE A 309 -0.15 0.87 23.70
CA PHE A 309 1.18 1.52 23.78
C PHE A 309 1.52 2.05 25.18
N LYS A 310 0.52 2.30 26.02
CA LYS A 310 0.70 2.74 27.39
C LYS A 310 1.22 1.63 28.31
N ASP A 311 0.84 0.39 27.99
CA ASP A 311 1.04 -0.77 28.87
C ASP A 311 2.13 -1.71 28.34
N MET A 312 2.48 -1.62 27.06
CA MET A 312 3.35 -2.59 26.39
C MET A 312 4.45 -1.90 25.57
N ARG A 313 5.63 -2.52 25.57
CA ARG A 313 6.73 -2.09 24.69
C ARG A 313 6.36 -2.28 23.23
N ARG A 314 6.76 -1.34 22.37
CA ARG A 314 6.47 -1.36 20.93
C ARG A 314 7.08 -2.58 20.24
N THR A 315 8.31 -2.95 20.58
CA THR A 315 8.96 -4.16 20.05
C THR A 315 8.23 -5.45 20.45
N THR A 316 7.59 -5.47 21.62
CA THR A 316 6.78 -6.62 22.05
C THR A 316 5.51 -6.74 21.19
N ILE A 317 4.87 -5.60 20.86
CA ILE A 317 3.70 -5.59 19.98
C ILE A 317 4.10 -6.02 18.55
N ILE A 318 5.25 -5.56 18.03
CA ILE A 318 5.76 -6.01 16.74
C ILE A 318 6.04 -7.52 16.76
N PHE A 319 6.63 -8.03 17.84
CA PHE A 319 6.88 -9.47 18.00
C PHE A 319 5.58 -10.28 17.98
N TYR A 320 4.56 -9.86 18.71
CA TYR A 320 3.23 -10.49 18.65
C TYR A 320 2.61 -10.37 17.24
N GLY A 321 2.80 -9.25 16.56
CA GLY A 321 2.36 -9.08 15.18
C GLY A 321 3.00 -10.11 14.24
N ILE A 322 4.30 -10.38 14.39
CA ILE A 322 5.00 -11.42 13.60
C ILE A 322 4.45 -12.82 13.92
N ILE A 323 4.20 -13.13 15.18
CA ILE A 323 3.55 -14.40 15.57
C ILE A 323 2.15 -14.49 14.97
N GLY A 324 1.36 -13.39 15.07
CA GLY A 324 0.04 -13.30 14.43
C GLY A 324 0.10 -13.58 12.93
N GLY A 325 1.10 -13.02 12.24
CA GLY A 325 1.36 -13.31 10.84
C GLY A 325 1.66 -14.79 10.57
N ALA A 326 2.47 -15.42 11.40
CA ALA A 326 2.75 -16.86 11.30
C ALA A 326 1.48 -17.72 11.50
N VAL A 327 0.60 -17.32 12.43
CA VAL A 327 -0.71 -17.97 12.64
C VAL A 327 -1.60 -17.81 11.40
N VAL A 328 -1.63 -16.61 10.79
CA VAL A 328 -2.35 -16.38 9.52
C VAL A 328 -1.86 -17.32 8.44
N VAL A 329 -0.52 -17.44 8.27
CA VAL A 329 0.06 -18.33 7.27
C VAL A 329 -0.31 -19.78 7.54
N ALA A 330 -0.17 -20.26 8.79
CA ALA A 330 -0.50 -21.63 9.15
C ALA A 330 -1.99 -21.95 8.91
N ALA A 331 -2.89 -21.05 9.32
CA ALA A 331 -4.33 -21.20 9.10
C ALA A 331 -4.69 -21.16 7.60
N ALA A 332 -4.07 -20.25 6.82
CA ALA A 332 -4.28 -20.16 5.39
C ALA A 332 -3.74 -21.39 4.64
N LEU A 333 -2.59 -21.96 5.05
CA LEU A 333 -2.08 -23.22 4.52
C LEU A 333 -3.04 -24.37 4.83
N ALA A 334 -3.50 -24.48 6.08
CA ALA A 334 -4.47 -25.51 6.46
C ALA A 334 -5.77 -25.38 5.63
N LEU A 335 -6.25 -24.16 5.41
CA LEU A 335 -7.43 -23.89 4.57
C LEU A 335 -7.16 -24.25 3.12
N ASN A 336 -6.00 -23.92 2.58
CA ASN A 336 -5.63 -24.19 1.18
C ASN A 336 -5.56 -25.70 0.85
N TYR A 337 -5.26 -26.54 1.84
CA TYR A 337 -5.26 -28.01 1.71
C TYR A 337 -6.44 -28.69 2.41
N SER A 338 -7.54 -27.97 2.63
CA SER A 338 -8.71 -28.48 3.36
C SER A 338 -9.79 -29.08 2.44
N ARG A 339 -9.44 -29.44 1.20
CA ARG A 339 -10.43 -29.92 0.22
C ARG A 339 -11.26 -31.10 0.72
N ASP A 340 -10.65 -32.00 1.50
CA ASP A 340 -11.30 -33.20 2.03
C ASP A 340 -11.96 -32.98 3.41
N LEU A 341 -11.86 -31.77 3.97
CA LEU A 341 -12.50 -31.45 5.25
C LEU A 341 -13.96 -31.06 5.08
N ASP A 342 -14.78 -31.38 6.09
CA ASP A 342 -16.15 -30.91 6.17
C ASP A 342 -16.24 -29.38 6.18
N GLY A 343 -17.34 -28.82 5.65
CA GLY A 343 -17.56 -27.37 5.58
C GLY A 343 -17.45 -26.67 6.95
N LEU A 344 -17.91 -27.31 8.03
CA LEU A 344 -17.78 -26.78 9.39
C LEU A 344 -16.32 -26.66 9.83
N LEU A 345 -15.51 -27.69 9.56
CA LEU A 345 -14.07 -27.67 9.89
C LEU A 345 -13.33 -26.60 9.10
N ARG A 346 -13.69 -26.36 7.82
CA ARG A 346 -13.15 -25.24 7.03
C ARG A 346 -13.49 -23.89 7.64
N LEU A 347 -14.75 -23.71 8.09
CA LEU A 347 -15.16 -22.47 8.75
C LEU A 347 -14.41 -22.24 10.06
N LEU A 348 -14.11 -23.29 10.83
CA LEU A 348 -13.31 -23.19 12.06
C LEU A 348 -11.88 -22.70 11.79
N LEU A 349 -11.30 -22.96 10.61
CA LEU A 349 -9.97 -22.44 10.23
C LEU A 349 -9.97 -20.91 10.04
N LEU A 350 -11.12 -20.29 9.80
CA LEU A 350 -11.23 -18.83 9.72
C LEU A 350 -11.03 -18.14 11.08
N VAL A 351 -11.23 -18.86 12.20
CA VAL A 351 -11.04 -18.30 13.54
C VAL A 351 -9.56 -17.98 13.81
N PRO A 352 -8.60 -18.92 13.69
CA PRO A 352 -7.19 -18.61 13.86
C PRO A 352 -6.68 -17.64 12.77
N LEU A 353 -7.22 -17.68 11.55
CA LEU A 353 -6.88 -16.74 10.50
C LEU A 353 -7.27 -15.31 10.90
N ALA A 354 -8.49 -15.09 11.37
CA ALA A 354 -8.95 -13.78 11.84
C ALA A 354 -8.21 -13.33 13.10
N GLY A 355 -7.99 -14.24 14.06
CA GLY A 355 -7.22 -13.95 15.27
C GLY A 355 -5.78 -13.56 14.99
N GLY A 356 -5.12 -14.30 14.10
CA GLY A 356 -3.76 -13.99 13.65
C GLY A 356 -3.68 -12.62 12.94
N LEU A 357 -4.66 -12.32 12.07
CA LEU A 357 -4.73 -11.05 11.36
C LEU A 357 -4.96 -9.87 12.32
N PHE A 358 -5.83 -10.04 13.32
CA PHE A 358 -6.05 -9.06 14.38
C PHE A 358 -4.77 -8.74 15.15
N VAL A 359 -3.96 -9.77 15.47
CA VAL A 359 -2.70 -9.60 16.19
C VAL A 359 -1.63 -8.99 15.26
N LEU A 360 -1.53 -9.43 14.01
CA LEU A 360 -0.61 -8.88 12.99
C LEU A 360 -0.81 -7.37 12.80
N ALA A 361 -2.05 -6.90 12.83
CA ALA A 361 -2.39 -5.49 12.64
C ALA A 361 -1.70 -4.56 13.63
N GLY A 362 -1.31 -5.04 14.80
CA GLY A 362 -0.59 -4.27 15.81
C GLY A 362 0.83 -3.86 15.41
N ALA A 363 1.46 -4.56 14.48
CA ALA A 363 2.83 -4.27 14.06
C ALA A 363 2.97 -2.87 13.41
N THR A 364 1.99 -2.44 12.61
CA THR A 364 2.01 -1.16 11.90
C THR A 364 2.03 0.05 12.86
N PRO A 365 1.04 0.23 13.78
CA PRO A 365 1.06 1.36 14.70
C PRO A 365 2.25 1.29 15.68
N ALA A 366 2.72 0.08 16.03
CA ALA A 366 3.89 -0.07 16.91
C ALA A 366 5.19 0.39 16.24
N ALA A 367 5.39 0.08 14.95
CA ALA A 367 6.54 0.53 14.18
C ALA A 367 6.54 2.05 13.98
N LEU A 368 5.38 2.64 13.67
CA LEU A 368 5.20 4.09 13.58
C LEU A 368 5.50 4.79 14.92
N GLY A 369 4.97 4.24 16.02
CA GLY A 369 5.22 4.76 17.34
C GLY A 369 6.71 4.71 17.73
N LEU A 370 7.40 3.60 17.43
CA LEU A 370 8.82 3.47 17.69
C LEU A 370 9.65 4.45 16.86
N LEU A 371 9.28 4.67 15.60
CA LEU A 371 9.95 5.66 14.75
C LEU A 371 9.74 7.09 15.27
N ALA A 372 8.54 7.40 15.75
CA ALA A 372 8.25 8.67 16.39
C ALA A 372 9.12 8.88 17.65
N ASP A 373 9.23 7.86 18.51
CA ASP A 373 10.07 7.89 19.71
C ASP A 373 11.56 8.12 19.35
N ILE A 374 12.07 7.43 18.31
CA ILE A 374 13.44 7.66 17.81
C ILE A 374 13.60 9.09 17.30
N SER A 375 12.59 9.63 16.61
CA SER A 375 12.65 11.00 16.06
C SER A 375 12.71 12.10 17.11
N GLU A 376 12.27 11.84 18.35
CA GLU A 376 12.38 12.78 19.46
C GLU A 376 13.81 13.05 19.87
N SER A 377 14.72 12.09 19.66
CA SER A 377 16.16 12.24 19.90
C SER A 377 16.86 13.12 18.83
N TYR A 378 16.16 13.47 17.74
CA TYR A 378 16.70 14.27 16.63
C TYR A 378 15.72 15.39 16.22
N PRO A 379 15.57 16.45 17.05
CA PRO A 379 14.56 17.49 16.85
C PRO A 379 14.62 18.18 15.49
N ASP A 380 15.85 18.43 14.99
CA ASP A 380 16.11 19.12 13.72
C ASP A 380 15.85 18.23 12.49
N ASP A 381 15.79 16.92 12.66
CA ASP A 381 15.67 15.92 11.61
C ASP A 381 14.38 15.08 11.70
N ARG A 382 13.43 15.45 12.58
CA ARG A 382 12.18 14.71 12.79
C ARG A 382 11.44 14.38 11.49
N GLY A 383 11.29 15.40 10.61
CA GLY A 383 10.60 15.22 9.34
C GLY A 383 11.32 14.24 8.40
N ALA A 384 12.65 14.31 8.38
CA ALA A 384 13.46 13.40 7.57
C ALA A 384 13.39 11.96 8.08
N ILE A 385 13.44 11.76 9.41
CA ILE A 385 13.32 10.43 10.03
C ILE A 385 11.94 9.84 9.78
N MET A 386 10.88 10.63 9.94
CA MET A 386 9.52 10.17 9.63
C MET A 386 9.34 9.86 8.12
N GLY A 387 10.06 10.60 7.25
CA GLY A 387 10.09 10.30 5.81
C GLY A 387 10.74 8.94 5.48
N LEU A 388 11.70 8.46 6.27
CA LEU A 388 12.32 7.15 6.08
C LEU A 388 11.32 6.00 6.26
N TYR A 389 10.26 6.20 7.05
CA TYR A 389 9.17 5.23 7.15
C TYR A 389 8.59 4.87 5.78
N SER A 390 8.27 5.88 4.97
CA SER A 390 7.72 5.68 3.63
C SER A 390 8.73 5.02 2.68
N VAL A 391 10.02 5.36 2.82
CA VAL A 391 11.08 4.71 2.05
C VAL A 391 11.19 3.23 2.37
N PHE A 392 11.22 2.86 3.65
CA PHE A 392 11.29 1.45 4.05
C PHE A 392 10.03 0.67 3.66
N LEU A 393 8.86 1.32 3.76
CA LEU A 393 7.60 0.77 3.28
C LEU A 393 7.68 0.48 1.78
N ALA A 394 8.07 1.45 0.96
CA ALA A 394 8.17 1.27 -0.49
C ALA A 394 9.17 0.18 -0.88
N VAL A 395 10.36 0.15 -0.26
CA VAL A 395 11.35 -0.90 -0.48
C VAL A 395 10.77 -2.28 -0.12
N GLY A 396 10.09 -2.38 1.02
CA GLY A 396 9.41 -3.61 1.43
C GLY A 396 8.35 -4.05 0.40
N GLN A 397 7.49 -3.13 -0.04
CA GLN A 397 6.46 -3.42 -1.04
C GLN A 397 7.05 -3.89 -2.39
N ILE A 398 8.14 -3.27 -2.85
CA ILE A 398 8.85 -3.68 -4.07
C ILE A 398 9.38 -5.11 -3.93
N LEU A 399 10.11 -5.39 -2.84
CA LEU A 399 10.66 -6.72 -2.57
C LEU A 399 9.52 -7.75 -2.44
N GLY A 400 8.46 -7.42 -1.71
CA GLY A 400 7.30 -8.27 -1.54
C GLY A 400 6.60 -8.60 -2.86
N ALA A 401 6.40 -7.62 -3.72
CA ALA A 401 5.77 -7.80 -5.02
C ALA A 401 6.59 -8.74 -5.92
N LEU A 402 7.92 -8.58 -5.97
CA LEU A 402 8.80 -9.41 -6.79
C LEU A 402 8.94 -10.84 -6.22
N ILE A 403 9.19 -10.96 -4.92
CA ILE A 403 9.32 -12.27 -4.25
C ILE A 403 7.98 -13.01 -4.34
N GLY A 404 6.87 -12.33 -4.11
CA GLY A 404 5.53 -12.89 -4.20
C GLY A 404 5.17 -13.35 -5.60
N GLY A 405 5.53 -12.57 -6.63
CA GLY A 405 5.36 -12.94 -8.02
C GLY A 405 6.10 -14.23 -8.37
N ALA A 406 7.39 -14.31 -8.02
CA ALA A 406 8.19 -15.51 -8.25
C ALA A 406 7.67 -16.73 -7.46
N ALA A 407 7.34 -16.55 -6.18
CA ALA A 407 6.82 -17.61 -5.34
C ALA A 407 5.45 -18.13 -5.82
N SER A 408 4.58 -17.24 -6.27
CA SER A 408 3.27 -17.58 -6.83
C SER A 408 3.37 -18.32 -8.17
N GLU A 409 4.38 -17.99 -8.99
CA GLU A 409 4.63 -18.69 -10.25
C GLU A 409 5.00 -20.16 -10.00
N TRP A 410 5.78 -20.45 -8.96
CA TRP A 410 6.26 -21.79 -8.67
C TRP A 410 5.25 -22.64 -7.93
N MET A 411 4.56 -22.10 -6.92
CA MET A 411 3.75 -22.86 -5.98
C MET A 411 2.36 -22.25 -5.73
N ALA A 412 1.89 -21.38 -6.58
CA ALA A 412 0.61 -20.65 -6.43
C ALA A 412 0.49 -20.01 -5.03
N LEU A 413 -0.66 -20.14 -4.35
CA LEU A 413 -0.89 -19.57 -3.03
C LEU A 413 0.07 -20.13 -1.97
N THR A 414 0.42 -21.40 -2.05
CA THR A 414 1.38 -22.02 -1.12
C THR A 414 2.73 -21.32 -1.16
N GLY A 415 3.23 -20.96 -2.36
CA GLY A 415 4.47 -20.20 -2.51
C GLY A 415 4.43 -18.85 -1.81
N ILE A 416 3.31 -18.12 -1.98
CA ILE A 416 3.06 -16.85 -1.30
C ILE A 416 3.13 -17.01 0.22
N LEU A 417 2.45 -18.02 0.75
CA LEU A 417 2.38 -18.29 2.19
C LEU A 417 3.75 -18.66 2.77
N LEU A 418 4.50 -19.54 2.09
CA LEU A 418 5.84 -19.92 2.54
C LEU A 418 6.83 -18.74 2.46
N ALA A 419 6.82 -17.96 1.38
CA ALA A 419 7.65 -16.77 1.27
C ALA A 419 7.33 -15.75 2.38
N THR A 420 6.07 -15.59 2.74
CA THR A 420 5.66 -14.76 3.88
C THR A 420 6.27 -15.27 5.19
N LEU A 421 6.21 -16.58 5.45
CA LEU A 421 6.77 -17.16 6.67
C LEU A 421 8.28 -16.91 6.75
N VAL A 422 9.00 -17.05 5.63
CA VAL A 422 10.44 -16.75 5.55
C VAL A 422 10.71 -15.27 5.86
N LEU A 423 9.95 -14.35 5.27
CA LEU A 423 10.11 -12.92 5.53
C LEU A 423 9.81 -12.54 6.99
N LEU A 424 8.78 -13.14 7.58
CA LEU A 424 8.48 -12.96 9.01
C LEU A 424 9.59 -13.53 9.91
N ALA A 425 10.16 -14.67 9.56
CA ALA A 425 11.31 -15.24 10.28
C ALA A 425 12.55 -14.31 10.15
N ILE A 426 12.82 -13.79 8.97
CA ILE A 426 13.89 -12.79 8.76
C ILE A 426 13.64 -11.53 9.61
N ALA A 427 12.41 -11.08 9.75
CA ALA A 427 12.07 -9.92 10.55
C ALA A 427 12.35 -10.08 12.05
N LEU A 428 12.36 -11.32 12.56
CA LEU A 428 12.66 -11.61 13.98
C LEU A 428 14.12 -11.31 14.35
N LEU A 429 15.08 -11.55 13.46
CA LEU A 429 16.50 -11.38 13.74
C LEU A 429 16.87 -9.93 14.12
N PRO A 430 16.55 -8.92 13.29
CA PRO A 430 16.82 -7.52 13.65
C PRO A 430 15.92 -7.03 14.79
N LEU A 431 14.71 -7.59 14.95
CA LEU A 431 13.82 -7.23 16.06
C LEU A 431 14.43 -7.60 17.43
N TRP A 432 15.16 -8.71 17.51
CA TRP A 432 15.87 -9.08 18.72
C TRP A 432 16.91 -8.04 19.14
N HIS A 433 17.68 -7.53 18.18
CA HIS A 433 18.62 -6.43 18.42
C HIS A 433 17.91 -5.14 18.79
N LEU A 434 16.86 -4.77 18.06
CA LEU A 434 16.06 -3.59 18.33
C LEU A 434 15.48 -3.60 19.76
N ARG A 435 15.02 -4.75 20.24
CA ARG A 435 14.49 -4.94 21.59
C ARG A 435 15.55 -4.67 22.67
N ALA A 436 16.80 -5.02 22.40
CA ALA A 436 17.91 -4.74 23.31
C ALA A 436 18.21 -3.26 23.44
N TYR A 437 17.89 -2.43 22.44
CA TYR A 437 18.14 -1.00 22.41
C TYR A 437 16.92 -0.14 22.77
N GLU A 438 15.69 -0.70 22.78
CA GLU A 438 14.45 0.05 23.00
C GLU A 438 14.45 0.87 24.29
N HIS A 439 15.05 0.36 25.38
CA HIS A 439 15.13 1.08 26.67
C HIS A 439 16.06 2.31 26.63
N ARG A 440 16.83 2.51 25.57
CA ARG A 440 17.62 3.73 25.37
C ARG A 440 16.81 4.87 24.76
N PHE A 441 15.67 4.56 24.12
CA PHE A 441 14.82 5.52 23.41
C PHE A 441 13.50 5.77 24.09
N VAL A 442 12.94 4.76 24.76
CA VAL A 442 11.64 4.84 25.42
C VAL A 442 11.83 4.60 26.91
N PRO A 443 11.57 5.59 27.78
CA PRO A 443 11.51 5.37 29.23
C PRO A 443 10.47 4.27 29.48
N GLY A 444 10.87 3.23 30.21
CA GLY A 444 9.91 2.22 30.67
C GLY A 444 8.82 2.87 31.52
N PRO A 445 7.64 2.28 31.68
CA PRO A 445 6.60 2.79 32.57
C PRO A 445 7.19 3.05 33.96
N GLY A 446 7.38 4.34 34.35
CA GLY A 446 7.96 4.76 35.63
C GLY A 446 9.51 4.82 35.70
N GLY A 447 10.23 4.69 34.58
CA GLY A 447 11.69 4.83 34.57
C GLY A 447 12.17 6.28 34.42
N PRO A 448 13.41 6.61 34.89
CA PRO A 448 14.01 7.93 34.69
C PRO A 448 14.21 8.23 33.21
N GLN A 449 13.99 9.47 32.80
CA GLN A 449 14.28 9.91 31.42
C GLN A 449 15.77 9.63 31.10
N PRO A 450 16.07 9.05 29.92
CA PRO A 450 17.45 8.87 29.51
C PRO A 450 18.16 10.22 29.44
N PRO A 451 19.45 10.31 29.82
CA PRO A 451 20.20 11.54 29.66
C PRO A 451 20.23 11.91 28.17
N LEU A 452 20.01 13.21 27.89
CA LEU A 452 20.16 13.77 26.55
C LEU A 452 21.55 13.39 26.03
N PRO A 453 21.68 12.97 24.75
CA PRO A 453 22.99 12.67 24.19
C PRO A 453 23.91 13.90 24.32
N GLU A 454 24.96 13.77 25.07
CA GLU A 454 26.06 14.74 25.04
C GLU A 454 26.59 14.79 23.61
N ASN A 455 26.64 15.99 23.05
CA ASN A 455 27.07 16.35 21.72
C ASN A 455 28.19 15.43 21.17
N VAL A 456 27.92 14.71 20.08
CA VAL A 456 28.92 14.12 19.20
C VAL A 456 28.78 14.73 17.80
#